data_8c89296d7018a77c832430a5aaac9dfd
#
_entry.id   8c89296d7018a77c832430a5aaac9dfd
#
_cell.length_a   1.000
_cell.length_b   1.000
_cell.length_c   1.000
_cell.angle_alpha   90.00
_cell.angle_beta   90.00
_cell.angle_gamma   90.00
#
_symmetry.space_group_name_H-M   'P 1'
#
loop_
_entity.id
_entity.type
_entity.pdbx_description
1 polymer ?
#
loop_
_entity_poly.entity_id
_entity_poly.type
_entity_poly.pdbx_seq_one_letter_code
_entity_poly.pdbx_strand_id
1 'polypeptide(L)'
;MNLRLARYVDRWGGYAVCYVLWLIGRLLGVLRGVMVVPPLRGTTPPRIGSRPKQPRRVLAIKFYGLGNVALIVPTLTALREAGIAEIDFLTLPGNAELLRRSGLVREVLSVRVGGFADFARSVVALFRRLWSGRYDAVLDFEQFMKLSGIFAFLTRAPVRIGFNTEGQARGWLYSHRVAYADTDHMADIFLRLAAPLGIGAPTHASPLAIDDDDRQRLQSRLAEIGLEAGEPRARLLTLHVGTGPNFDRIALKRWPADRFAALADALIARHGARIVFTGVGAEESVLIDKVLAEMREKSYAKSACDRLGMGELLALIEASEFVVSNDTSVMHLSGLVGTPVVAFFGPTAPRSYGPRGPHDVVFWEGLYCSPCLSNYNLKMSRCVDPVCMRSIEVSAVLARLEAGLLRVGPGSTQPVEAREIGV
;
A
#
# COMPACT_ATOMS: atom_id res chain seq x y z
N MET A 1 -10.83 -19.70 -2.62
CA MET A 1 -12.18 -19.09 -2.41
C MET A 1 -12.34 -17.99 -3.46
N ASN A 2 -13.42 -17.99 -4.25
CA ASN A 2 -13.66 -16.99 -5.28
C ASN A 2 -13.85 -15.62 -4.62
N LEU A 3 -13.03 -14.63 -4.99
CA LEU A 3 -13.02 -13.29 -4.39
C LEU A 3 -14.36 -12.56 -4.55
N ARG A 4 -15.08 -12.83 -5.66
CA ARG A 4 -16.43 -12.29 -5.90
C ARG A 4 -17.43 -12.83 -4.87
N LEU A 5 -17.36 -14.12 -4.56
CA LEU A 5 -18.20 -14.76 -3.53
C LEU A 5 -17.87 -14.20 -2.14
N ALA A 6 -16.58 -14.05 -1.80
CA ALA A 6 -16.16 -13.47 -0.53
C ALA A 6 -16.69 -12.03 -0.35
N ARG A 7 -16.66 -11.21 -1.40
CA ARG A 7 -17.22 -9.85 -1.39
C ARG A 7 -18.74 -9.85 -1.25
N TYR A 8 -19.41 -10.78 -1.93
CA TYR A 8 -20.87 -10.91 -1.82
C TYR A 8 -21.29 -11.31 -0.41
N VAL A 9 -20.61 -12.29 0.19
CA VAL A 9 -20.85 -12.72 1.57
C VAL A 9 -20.57 -11.58 2.57
N ASP A 10 -19.47 -10.84 2.42
CA ASP A 10 -19.18 -9.67 3.28
C ASP A 10 -20.23 -8.57 3.10
N ARG A 11 -20.71 -8.35 1.87
CA ARG A 11 -21.71 -7.31 1.60
C ARG A 11 -23.05 -7.58 2.29
N TRP A 12 -23.60 -8.77 2.17
CA TRP A 12 -24.93 -9.10 2.67
C TRP A 12 -24.90 -9.78 4.04
N GLY A 13 -24.13 -10.83 4.19
CA GLY A 13 -23.96 -11.52 5.47
C GLY A 13 -23.30 -10.63 6.52
N GLY A 14 -22.26 -9.90 6.11
CA GLY A 14 -21.58 -8.94 6.98
C GLY A 14 -22.50 -7.82 7.47
N TYR A 15 -23.45 -7.35 6.65
CA TYR A 15 -24.43 -6.34 7.08
C TYR A 15 -25.33 -6.86 8.20
N ALA A 16 -25.90 -8.05 8.03
CA ALA A 16 -26.75 -8.69 9.04
C ALA A 16 -26.00 -8.92 10.36
N VAL A 17 -24.77 -9.42 10.28
CA VAL A 17 -23.90 -9.64 11.44
C VAL A 17 -23.58 -8.31 12.15
N CYS A 18 -23.22 -7.25 11.41
CA CYS A 18 -22.99 -5.93 12.00
C CYS A 18 -24.22 -5.40 12.76
N TYR A 19 -25.42 -5.61 12.19
CA TYR A 19 -26.66 -5.19 12.84
C TYR A 19 -26.93 -5.96 14.14
N VAL A 20 -26.79 -7.28 14.11
CA VAL A 20 -26.95 -8.14 15.29
C VAL A 20 -25.94 -7.79 16.39
N LEU A 21 -24.68 -7.63 16.03
CA LEU A 21 -23.63 -7.26 16.99
C LEU A 21 -23.87 -5.86 17.58
N TRP A 22 -24.37 -4.93 16.77
CA TRP A 22 -24.75 -3.61 17.24
C TRP A 22 -25.90 -3.67 18.24
N LEU A 23 -26.95 -4.48 17.98
CA LEU A 23 -28.06 -4.70 18.91
C LEU A 23 -27.58 -5.31 20.23
N ILE A 24 -26.75 -6.37 20.17
CA ILE A 24 -26.15 -7.00 21.35
C ILE A 24 -25.33 -5.95 22.13
N GLY A 25 -24.52 -5.16 21.45
CA GLY A 25 -23.71 -4.11 22.07
C GLY A 25 -24.57 -3.06 22.79
N ARG A 26 -25.71 -2.69 22.20
CA ARG A 26 -26.69 -1.77 22.85
C ARG A 26 -27.33 -2.39 24.09
N LEU A 27 -27.82 -3.61 23.99
CA LEU A 27 -28.45 -4.30 25.12
C LEU A 27 -27.45 -4.45 26.29
N LEU A 28 -26.24 -4.87 26.02
CA LEU A 28 -25.19 -4.98 27.04
C LEU A 28 -24.72 -3.61 27.55
N GLY A 29 -24.75 -2.56 26.72
CA GLY A 29 -24.45 -1.18 27.11
C GLY A 29 -25.50 -0.62 28.04
N VAL A 30 -26.79 -0.85 27.75
CA VAL A 30 -27.91 -0.46 28.64
C VAL A 30 -27.80 -1.16 30.00
N LEU A 31 -27.49 -2.45 30.01
CA LEU A 31 -27.30 -3.23 31.25
C LEU A 31 -26.09 -2.76 32.08
N ARG A 32 -25.11 -2.07 31.46
CA ARG A 32 -23.93 -1.51 32.13
C ARG A 32 -23.97 -0.01 32.35
N GLY A 33 -25.11 0.63 32.10
CA GLY A 33 -25.28 2.08 32.28
C GLY A 33 -24.49 2.94 31.28
N VAL A 34 -23.96 2.34 30.18
CA VAL A 34 -23.24 3.07 29.11
C VAL A 34 -24.19 3.36 27.97
N MET A 35 -24.57 4.63 27.79
CA MET A 35 -25.44 5.07 26.70
C MET A 35 -24.72 4.96 25.34
N VAL A 36 -25.07 3.94 24.55
CA VAL A 36 -24.63 3.83 23.15
C VAL A 36 -25.54 4.70 22.28
N VAL A 37 -25.03 5.85 21.87
CA VAL A 37 -25.77 6.81 21.04
C VAL A 37 -26.09 6.22 19.66
N PRO A 38 -27.36 6.31 19.17
CA PRO A 38 -27.72 5.86 17.83
C PRO A 38 -27.08 6.72 16.74
N PRO A 39 -26.84 6.16 15.54
CA PRO A 39 -26.40 6.96 14.40
C PRO A 39 -27.55 7.79 13.85
N LEU A 40 -27.68 9.03 14.30
CA LEU A 40 -28.54 10.02 13.65
C LEU A 40 -27.76 10.61 12.46
N ARG A 41 -28.43 10.75 11.30
CA ARG A 41 -27.91 11.48 10.15
C ARG A 41 -27.51 12.89 10.59
N GLY A 42 -26.26 13.28 10.32
CA GLY A 42 -25.82 14.67 10.45
C GLY A 42 -25.34 15.14 11.82
N THR A 43 -24.95 14.27 12.73
CA THR A 43 -24.47 14.72 14.05
C THR A 43 -22.94 14.91 14.09
N THR A 44 -22.54 16.09 14.54
CA THR A 44 -21.24 16.45 15.11
C THR A 44 -20.68 15.32 15.99
N PRO A 45 -19.35 15.11 15.98
CA PRO A 45 -18.74 14.12 16.86
C PRO A 45 -19.12 14.38 18.31
N PRO A 46 -19.35 13.33 19.13
CA PRO A 46 -19.64 13.51 20.52
C PRO A 46 -18.53 14.36 21.16
N ARG A 47 -18.93 15.35 21.95
CA ARG A 47 -18.01 16.18 22.74
C ARG A 47 -17.07 15.23 23.48
N ILE A 48 -15.79 15.35 23.21
CA ILE A 48 -14.71 14.60 23.85
C ILE A 48 -14.70 15.03 25.33
N GLY A 49 -15.34 14.24 26.18
CA GLY A 49 -15.05 14.27 27.59
C GLY A 49 -13.67 13.69 27.78
N SER A 50 -12.77 14.40 28.45
CA SER A 50 -11.40 14.07 28.84
C SER A 50 -10.64 13.19 27.85
N ARG A 51 -9.50 13.67 27.31
CA ARG A 51 -8.61 12.88 26.45
C ARG A 51 -8.51 11.46 27.00
N PRO A 52 -8.83 10.43 26.19
CA PRO A 52 -8.68 9.08 26.65
C PRO A 52 -7.23 8.89 27.12
N LYS A 53 -7.05 8.23 28.24
CA LYS A 53 -5.72 7.85 28.72
C LYS A 53 -5.00 7.18 27.54
N GLN A 54 -3.80 7.62 27.23
CA GLN A 54 -3.05 7.12 26.07
C GLN A 54 -3.03 5.59 26.08
N PRO A 55 -3.49 4.92 25.00
CA PRO A 55 -3.57 3.47 24.97
C PRO A 55 -2.16 2.89 25.03
N ARG A 56 -1.97 1.83 25.80
CA ARG A 56 -0.70 1.12 25.90
C ARG A 56 -0.56 0.05 24.82
N ARG A 57 -1.69 -0.62 24.51
CA ARG A 57 -1.75 -1.71 23.54
C ARG A 57 -2.82 -1.46 22.48
N VAL A 58 -2.36 -1.39 21.24
CA VAL A 58 -3.17 -1.07 20.06
C VAL A 58 -3.17 -2.23 19.08
N LEU A 59 -4.35 -2.54 18.50
CA LEU A 59 -4.48 -3.40 17.34
C LEU A 59 -4.76 -2.55 16.10
N ALA A 60 -3.92 -2.67 15.09
CA ALA A 60 -4.17 -2.15 13.76
C ALA A 60 -4.74 -3.26 12.85
N ILE A 61 -5.71 -2.96 12.00
CA ILE A 61 -6.34 -3.94 11.11
C ILE A 61 -6.30 -3.45 9.66
N LYS A 62 -5.65 -4.21 8.76
CA LYS A 62 -5.69 -4.01 7.31
C LYS A 62 -5.36 -5.32 6.60
N PHE A 63 -6.31 -5.86 5.85
CA PHE A 63 -6.14 -7.17 5.20
C PHE A 63 -5.45 -7.08 3.85
N TYR A 64 -5.93 -6.21 2.96
CA TYR A 64 -5.53 -6.21 1.57
C TYR A 64 -4.67 -5.01 1.17
N GLY A 65 -3.73 -5.30 0.26
CA GLY A 65 -2.94 -4.32 -0.47
C GLY A 65 -1.64 -3.95 0.23
N LEU A 66 -0.53 -4.55 -0.23
CA LEU A 66 0.82 -4.25 0.26
C LEU A 66 1.12 -2.74 0.18
N GLY A 67 0.73 -2.07 -0.92
CA GLY A 67 0.86 -0.62 -1.06
C GLY A 67 0.06 0.17 -0.02
N ASN A 68 -1.16 -0.30 0.33
CA ASN A 68 -1.93 0.34 1.41
C ASN A 68 -1.24 0.15 2.77
N VAL A 69 -0.65 -1.02 3.03
CA VAL A 69 0.12 -1.24 4.27
C VAL A 69 1.35 -0.34 4.30
N ALA A 70 2.04 -0.16 3.18
CA ALA A 70 3.13 0.81 3.08
C ALA A 70 2.67 2.24 3.42
N LEU A 71 1.49 2.65 2.94
CA LEU A 71 0.89 3.96 3.25
C LEU A 71 0.38 4.10 4.71
N ILE A 72 0.27 3.00 5.45
CA ILE A 72 -0.05 3.02 6.89
C ILE A 72 1.21 3.21 7.75
N VAL A 73 2.40 2.89 7.25
CA VAL A 73 3.66 3.00 8.01
C VAL A 73 3.81 4.38 8.68
N PRO A 74 3.54 5.52 8.03
CA PRO A 74 3.59 6.83 8.71
C PRO A 74 2.64 6.94 9.90
N THR A 75 1.45 6.34 9.84
CA THR A 75 0.53 6.32 10.98
C THR A 75 1.07 5.46 12.12
N LEU A 76 1.68 4.30 11.82
CA LEU A 76 2.31 3.46 12.85
C LEU A 76 3.50 4.20 13.50
N THR A 77 4.27 4.94 12.72
CA THR A 77 5.35 5.81 13.23
C THR A 77 4.79 6.84 14.21
N ALA A 78 3.73 7.55 13.83
CA ALA A 78 3.08 8.53 14.69
C ALA A 78 2.57 7.92 16.01
N LEU A 79 2.03 6.69 15.96
CA LEU A 79 1.62 5.95 17.16
C LEU A 79 2.81 5.64 18.06
N ARG A 80 3.94 5.24 17.49
CA ARG A 80 5.18 4.94 18.24
C ARG A 80 5.79 6.21 18.84
N GLU A 81 5.89 7.31 18.09
CA GLU A 81 6.36 8.61 18.59
C GLU A 81 5.47 9.13 19.72
N ALA A 82 4.17 8.85 19.68
CA ALA A 82 3.25 9.17 20.76
C ALA A 82 3.40 8.26 22.00
N GLY A 83 4.35 7.32 22.02
CA GLY A 83 4.64 6.47 23.17
C GLY A 83 3.81 5.19 23.26
N ILE A 84 3.10 4.78 22.19
CA ILE A 84 2.38 3.50 22.16
C ILE A 84 3.40 2.37 21.96
N ALA A 85 3.68 1.63 23.02
CA ALA A 85 4.73 0.62 23.02
C ALA A 85 4.32 -0.70 22.35
N GLU A 86 3.05 -1.10 22.44
CA GLU A 86 2.58 -2.37 21.95
C GLU A 86 1.57 -2.18 20.80
N ILE A 87 2.04 -2.34 19.56
CA ILE A 87 1.20 -2.32 18.38
C ILE A 87 1.20 -3.72 17.76
N ASP A 88 0.06 -4.39 17.74
CA ASP A 88 -0.16 -5.60 16.98
C ASP A 88 -0.86 -5.26 15.67
N PHE A 89 -0.60 -6.01 14.61
CA PHE A 89 -1.21 -5.76 13.32
C PHE A 89 -1.89 -7.01 12.75
N LEU A 90 -3.18 -6.92 12.48
CA LEU A 90 -3.96 -7.99 11.86
C LEU A 90 -4.02 -7.78 10.34
N THR A 91 -3.48 -8.73 9.58
CA THR A 91 -3.37 -8.65 8.12
C THR A 91 -3.38 -10.02 7.43
N LEU A 92 -3.26 -10.04 6.10
CA LEU A 92 -2.99 -11.28 5.35
C LEU A 92 -1.48 -11.58 5.30
N PRO A 93 -1.09 -12.86 5.13
CA PRO A 93 0.31 -13.28 5.16
C PRO A 93 1.24 -12.48 4.22
N GLY A 94 0.76 -12.09 3.03
CA GLY A 94 1.56 -11.36 2.04
C GLY A 94 2.03 -9.96 2.49
N ASN A 95 1.43 -9.40 3.55
CA ASN A 95 1.84 -8.09 4.08
C ASN A 95 2.77 -8.22 5.31
N ALA A 96 2.92 -9.44 5.84
CA ALA A 96 3.54 -9.63 7.16
C ALA A 96 5.01 -9.23 7.18
N GLU A 97 5.74 -9.50 6.10
CA GLU A 97 7.17 -9.22 6.03
C GLU A 97 7.45 -7.72 6.06
N LEU A 98 6.70 -6.91 5.30
CA LEU A 98 6.80 -5.46 5.32
C LEU A 98 6.61 -4.90 6.75
N LEU A 99 5.61 -5.40 7.46
CA LEU A 99 5.32 -4.96 8.83
C LEU A 99 6.43 -5.33 9.81
N ARG A 100 7.02 -6.54 9.69
CA ARG A 100 8.16 -6.92 10.54
C ARG A 100 9.36 -6.02 10.28
N ARG A 101 9.68 -5.76 9.00
CA ARG A 101 10.79 -4.91 8.59
C ARG A 101 10.61 -3.43 8.96
N SER A 102 9.37 -2.99 9.20
CA SER A 102 9.15 -1.64 9.73
C SER A 102 9.64 -1.46 11.17
N GLY A 103 9.82 -2.53 11.95
CA GLY A 103 10.16 -2.46 13.37
C GLY A 103 9.10 -1.79 14.26
N LEU A 104 7.98 -1.36 13.68
CA LEU A 104 6.95 -0.58 14.38
C LEU A 104 5.91 -1.45 15.09
N VAL A 105 5.76 -2.71 14.66
CA VAL A 105 4.78 -3.64 15.21
C VAL A 105 5.45 -4.69 16.10
N ARG A 106 4.78 -5.04 17.18
CA ARG A 106 5.23 -6.08 18.08
C ARG A 106 4.94 -7.47 17.53
N GLU A 107 3.73 -7.65 17.00
CA GLU A 107 3.26 -8.94 16.48
C GLU A 107 2.38 -8.73 15.24
N VAL A 108 2.60 -9.56 14.24
CA VAL A 108 1.75 -9.62 13.05
C VAL A 108 0.84 -10.83 13.16
N LEU A 109 -0.45 -10.55 13.31
CA LEU A 109 -1.51 -11.56 13.33
C LEU A 109 -2.01 -11.78 11.90
N SER A 110 -2.11 -13.02 11.45
CA SER A 110 -2.58 -13.31 10.10
C SER A 110 -3.63 -14.41 10.06
N VAL A 111 -4.59 -14.26 9.15
CA VAL A 111 -5.56 -15.29 8.81
C VAL A 111 -5.01 -16.08 7.62
N ARG A 112 -4.88 -17.39 7.78
CA ARG A 112 -4.48 -18.26 6.68
C ARG A 112 -5.67 -18.46 5.72
N VAL A 113 -5.45 -18.21 4.45
CA VAL A 113 -6.45 -18.34 3.37
C VAL A 113 -6.19 -19.63 2.59
N GLY A 114 -5.97 -20.74 3.30
CA GLY A 114 -5.87 -22.08 2.74
C GLY A 114 -7.25 -22.71 2.43
N GLY A 115 -7.37 -24.03 2.54
CA GLY A 115 -8.66 -24.72 2.46
C GLY A 115 -9.62 -24.29 3.57
N PHE A 116 -10.92 -24.63 3.41
CA PHE A 116 -11.97 -24.19 4.34
C PHE A 116 -11.68 -24.56 5.81
N ALA A 117 -11.14 -25.75 6.07
CA ALA A 117 -10.81 -26.20 7.43
C ALA A 117 -9.64 -25.40 8.03
N ASP A 118 -8.62 -25.03 7.25
CA ASP A 118 -7.49 -24.21 7.69
C ASP A 118 -7.92 -22.77 7.96
N PHE A 119 -8.78 -22.24 7.10
CA PHE A 119 -9.39 -20.93 7.31
C PHE A 119 -10.20 -20.89 8.61
N ALA A 120 -11.11 -21.86 8.82
CA ALA A 120 -11.93 -21.93 10.02
C ALA A 120 -11.08 -22.06 11.29
N ARG A 121 -10.07 -22.94 11.29
CA ARG A 121 -9.14 -23.09 12.42
C ARG A 121 -8.36 -21.81 12.70
N SER A 122 -7.87 -21.14 11.66
CA SER A 122 -7.13 -19.89 11.81
C SER A 122 -8.00 -18.75 12.33
N VAL A 123 -9.27 -18.69 11.91
CA VAL A 123 -10.24 -17.72 12.42
C VAL A 123 -10.56 -17.95 13.89
N VAL A 124 -10.77 -19.23 14.31
CA VAL A 124 -11.02 -19.56 15.72
C VAL A 124 -9.78 -19.23 16.59
N ALA A 125 -8.58 -19.57 16.12
CA ALA A 125 -7.34 -19.24 16.83
C ALA A 125 -7.15 -17.73 16.95
N LEU A 126 -7.38 -17.00 15.85
CA LEU A 126 -7.36 -15.54 15.83
C LEU A 126 -8.38 -14.96 16.80
N PHE A 127 -9.62 -15.46 16.77
CA PHE A 127 -10.66 -14.98 17.68
C PHE A 127 -10.25 -15.13 19.15
N ARG A 128 -9.74 -16.31 19.55
CA ARG A 128 -9.21 -16.52 20.90
C ARG A 128 -8.11 -15.52 21.24
N ARG A 129 -7.20 -15.26 20.28
CA ARG A 129 -6.10 -14.33 20.45
C ARG A 129 -6.58 -12.88 20.61
N LEU A 130 -7.52 -12.44 19.79
CA LEU A 130 -8.13 -11.10 19.87
C LEU A 130 -8.89 -10.92 21.18
N TRP A 131 -9.63 -11.94 21.60
CA TRP A 131 -10.38 -11.91 22.85
C TRP A 131 -9.49 -11.83 24.09
N SER A 132 -8.39 -12.59 24.13
CA SER A 132 -7.42 -12.57 25.22
C SER A 132 -6.46 -11.39 25.18
N GLY A 133 -6.38 -10.71 24.05
CA GLY A 133 -5.37 -9.69 23.75
C GLY A 133 -5.44 -8.43 24.60
N ARG A 134 -6.60 -8.13 25.23
CA ARG A 134 -6.83 -6.96 26.10
C ARG A 134 -6.33 -5.66 25.49
N TYR A 135 -6.74 -5.38 24.23
CA TYR A 135 -6.38 -4.15 23.56
C TYR A 135 -7.11 -2.95 24.18
N ASP A 136 -6.38 -1.86 24.37
CA ASP A 136 -6.94 -0.58 24.82
C ASP A 136 -7.64 0.16 23.69
N ALA A 137 -7.05 0.04 22.48
CA ALA A 137 -7.61 0.63 21.26
C ALA A 137 -7.46 -0.28 20.04
N VAL A 138 -8.37 -0.13 19.09
CA VAL A 138 -8.29 -0.74 17.75
C VAL A 138 -8.41 0.37 16.71
N LEU A 139 -7.50 0.36 15.71
CA LEU A 139 -7.56 1.19 14.53
C LEU A 139 -7.84 0.30 13.31
N ASP A 140 -9.02 0.44 12.72
CA ASP A 140 -9.42 -0.35 11.55
C ASP A 140 -9.25 0.48 10.26
N PHE A 141 -8.17 0.18 9.53
CA PHE A 141 -7.78 0.85 8.29
C PHE A 141 -8.55 0.37 7.05
N GLU A 142 -9.43 -0.62 7.18
CA GLU A 142 -10.30 -1.01 6.07
C GLU A 142 -11.41 0.03 5.85
N GLN A 143 -11.74 0.33 4.59
CA GLN A 143 -12.74 1.32 4.26
C GLN A 143 -14.12 0.71 3.98
N PHE A 144 -14.17 -0.48 3.38
CA PHE A 144 -15.40 -1.10 2.87
C PHE A 144 -15.68 -2.50 3.43
N MET A 145 -14.68 -3.18 3.99
CA MET A 145 -14.83 -4.54 4.49
C MET A 145 -15.51 -4.56 5.85
N LYS A 146 -16.63 -5.25 5.99
CA LYS A 146 -17.36 -5.38 7.25
C LYS A 146 -16.70 -6.34 8.22
N LEU A 147 -16.04 -7.37 7.70
CA LEU A 147 -15.34 -8.37 8.50
C LEU A 147 -14.31 -7.75 9.44
N SER A 148 -13.58 -6.71 9.01
CA SER A 148 -12.61 -6.02 9.87
C SER A 148 -13.29 -5.30 11.04
N GLY A 149 -14.42 -4.65 10.79
CA GLY A 149 -15.24 -4.04 11.85
C GLY A 149 -15.77 -5.06 12.85
N ILE A 150 -16.16 -6.24 12.37
CA ILE A 150 -16.56 -7.37 13.24
C ILE A 150 -15.38 -7.81 14.13
N PHE A 151 -14.18 -8.00 13.56
CA PHE A 151 -13.01 -8.31 14.36
C PHE A 151 -12.69 -7.20 15.38
N ALA A 152 -12.75 -5.94 14.97
CA ALA A 152 -12.57 -4.81 15.89
C ALA A 152 -13.55 -4.86 17.07
N PHE A 153 -14.82 -5.14 16.81
CA PHE A 153 -15.84 -5.27 17.85
C PHE A 153 -15.56 -6.44 18.80
N LEU A 154 -15.17 -7.58 18.24
CA LEU A 154 -14.90 -8.82 18.99
C LEU A 154 -13.66 -8.76 19.88
N THR A 155 -12.75 -7.80 19.68
CA THR A 155 -11.64 -7.54 20.61
C THR A 155 -12.13 -7.05 21.98
N ARG A 156 -13.35 -6.50 22.06
CA ARG A 156 -13.91 -5.84 23.25
C ARG A 156 -13.12 -4.62 23.70
N ALA A 157 -12.22 -4.10 22.88
CA ALA A 157 -11.48 -2.89 23.17
C ALA A 157 -12.46 -1.72 23.44
N PRO A 158 -12.22 -0.91 24.48
CA PRO A 158 -13.09 0.23 24.80
C PRO A 158 -13.05 1.31 23.70
N VAL A 159 -11.89 1.51 23.09
CA VAL A 159 -11.69 2.45 21.99
C VAL A 159 -11.57 1.67 20.68
N ARG A 160 -12.54 1.85 19.78
CA ARG A 160 -12.55 1.25 18.45
C ARG A 160 -12.76 2.36 17.44
N ILE A 161 -11.71 2.61 16.64
CA ILE A 161 -11.65 3.68 15.65
C ILE A 161 -11.69 3.06 14.28
N GLY A 162 -12.54 3.56 13.40
CA GLY A 162 -12.63 3.07 12.03
C GLY A 162 -13.42 4.00 11.13
N PHE A 163 -13.31 3.78 9.82
CA PHE A 163 -14.00 4.61 8.85
C PHE A 163 -15.51 4.37 8.84
N ASN A 164 -16.27 5.46 8.91
CA ASN A 164 -17.71 5.49 8.71
C ASN A 164 -18.00 5.74 7.22
N THR A 165 -17.76 4.74 6.39
CA THR A 165 -18.08 4.79 4.97
C THR A 165 -19.59 4.66 4.78
N GLU A 166 -20.18 5.54 3.99
CA GLU A 166 -21.61 5.55 3.75
C GLU A 166 -22.09 4.20 3.18
N GLY A 167 -23.26 3.75 3.64
CA GLY A 167 -23.87 2.48 3.22
C GLY A 167 -23.18 1.20 3.72
N GLN A 168 -22.15 1.29 4.56
CA GLN A 168 -21.39 0.10 4.98
C GLN A 168 -21.79 -0.50 6.32
N ALA A 169 -22.62 0.13 7.12
CA ALA A 169 -23.08 -0.32 8.46
C ALA A 169 -21.93 -0.61 9.48
N ARG A 170 -20.72 -0.83 9.04
CA ARG A 170 -19.55 -1.14 9.89
C ARG A 170 -19.27 -0.04 10.91
N GLY A 171 -19.60 1.22 10.59
CA GLY A 171 -19.47 2.35 11.50
C GLY A 171 -20.24 2.16 12.81
N TRP A 172 -21.27 1.30 12.85
CA TRP A 172 -22.03 1.01 14.05
C TRP A 172 -21.23 0.25 15.12
N LEU A 173 -20.16 -0.42 14.73
CA LEU A 173 -19.30 -1.21 15.60
C LEU A 173 -18.17 -0.40 16.24
N TYR A 174 -17.96 0.85 15.80
CA TYR A 174 -16.91 1.72 16.33
C TYR A 174 -17.41 2.65 17.42
N SER A 175 -16.56 2.89 18.42
CA SER A 175 -16.77 3.91 19.44
C SER A 175 -16.43 5.32 18.88
N HIS A 176 -15.45 5.39 17.97
CA HIS A 176 -15.04 6.63 17.29
C HIS A 176 -15.10 6.39 15.78
N ARG A 177 -15.85 7.22 15.11
CA ARG A 177 -16.11 7.13 13.68
C ARG A 177 -15.37 8.23 12.95
N VAL A 178 -14.54 7.85 11.98
CA VAL A 178 -13.84 8.80 11.12
C VAL A 178 -14.53 8.80 9.76
N ALA A 179 -14.88 9.96 9.25
CA ALA A 179 -15.47 10.07 7.92
C ALA A 179 -14.46 9.61 6.86
N TYR A 180 -14.95 8.84 5.89
CA TYR A 180 -14.16 8.42 4.74
C TYR A 180 -14.59 9.21 3.50
N ALA A 181 -13.63 9.81 2.82
CA ALA A 181 -13.81 10.43 1.52
C ALA A 181 -12.54 10.22 0.68
N ASP A 182 -12.69 9.92 -0.61
CA ASP A 182 -11.60 9.66 -1.57
C ASP A 182 -10.98 10.97 -2.11
N THR A 183 -11.05 12.06 -1.35
CA THR A 183 -10.63 13.40 -1.80
C THR A 183 -9.17 13.69 -1.55
N ASP A 184 -8.55 12.99 -0.59
CA ASP A 184 -7.20 13.23 -0.12
C ASP A 184 -6.30 12.02 -0.36
N HIS A 185 -5.02 12.20 -0.10
CA HIS A 185 -4.07 11.11 -0.21
C HIS A 185 -4.31 10.04 0.86
N MET A 186 -4.20 8.76 0.46
CA MET A 186 -4.52 7.63 1.33
C MET A 186 -3.71 7.60 2.63
N ALA A 187 -2.44 8.03 2.61
CA ALA A 187 -1.64 8.11 3.84
C ALA A 187 -2.27 9.10 4.85
N ASP A 188 -2.76 10.26 4.37
CA ASP A 188 -3.41 11.26 5.22
C ASP A 188 -4.77 10.77 5.73
N ILE A 189 -5.51 10.04 4.85
CA ILE A 189 -6.77 9.41 5.24
C ILE A 189 -6.51 8.38 6.35
N PHE A 190 -5.47 7.56 6.23
CA PHE A 190 -5.12 6.60 7.27
C PHE A 190 -4.67 7.28 8.57
N LEU A 191 -3.91 8.36 8.47
CA LEU A 191 -3.46 9.12 9.64
C LEU A 191 -4.63 9.71 10.44
N ARG A 192 -5.74 10.07 9.79
CA ARG A 192 -6.97 10.56 10.48
C ARG A 192 -7.51 9.57 11.52
N LEU A 193 -7.22 8.27 11.39
CA LEU A 193 -7.61 7.29 12.40
C LEU A 193 -6.86 7.46 13.73
N ALA A 194 -5.69 8.12 13.73
CA ALA A 194 -4.95 8.43 14.94
C ALA A 194 -5.46 9.70 15.65
N ALA A 195 -6.18 10.58 14.94
CA ALA A 195 -6.67 11.85 15.48
C ALA A 195 -7.58 11.73 16.72
N PRO A 196 -8.50 10.73 16.83
CA PRO A 196 -9.27 10.54 18.05
C PRO A 196 -8.43 10.21 19.30
N LEU A 197 -7.19 9.76 19.12
CA LEU A 197 -6.22 9.54 20.21
C LEU A 197 -5.39 10.81 20.51
N GLY A 198 -5.63 11.91 19.79
CA GLY A 198 -4.85 13.14 19.89
C GLY A 198 -3.48 13.07 19.23
N ILE A 199 -3.31 12.14 18.28
CA ILE A 199 -2.03 11.89 17.59
C ILE A 199 -2.11 12.50 16.19
N GLY A 200 -1.11 13.32 15.84
CA GLY A 200 -0.95 13.96 14.54
C GLY A 200 0.01 13.22 13.61
N ALA A 201 0.55 13.96 12.64
CA ALA A 201 1.55 13.43 11.72
C ALA A 201 2.86 13.08 12.47
N PRO A 202 3.59 12.05 12.00
CA PRO A 202 4.88 11.74 12.56
C PRO A 202 5.89 12.85 12.26
N THR A 203 6.86 13.01 13.13
CA THR A 203 7.95 14.00 12.97
C THR A 203 9.12 13.46 12.16
N HIS A 204 9.22 12.13 12.06
CA HIS A 204 10.29 11.44 11.35
C HIS A 204 9.72 10.37 10.42
N ALA A 205 10.45 10.05 9.36
CA ALA A 205 10.20 8.84 8.58
C ALA A 205 10.75 7.62 9.32
N SER A 206 10.05 6.49 9.26
CA SER A 206 10.58 5.21 9.73
C SER A 206 11.05 4.40 8.52
N PRO A 207 12.34 4.33 8.26
CA PRO A 207 12.87 3.52 7.18
C PRO A 207 12.61 2.03 7.45
N LEU A 208 12.45 1.25 6.38
CA LEU A 208 12.37 -0.19 6.47
C LEU A 208 13.76 -0.79 6.78
N ALA A 209 13.80 -1.82 7.60
CA ALA A 209 15.04 -2.53 7.86
C ALA A 209 15.47 -3.33 6.62
N ILE A 210 16.65 -3.04 6.12
CA ILE A 210 17.36 -3.75 5.07
C ILE A 210 18.70 -4.16 5.68
N ASP A 211 18.90 -5.44 5.90
CA ASP A 211 20.12 -5.94 6.54
C ASP A 211 21.21 -6.31 5.51
N ASP A 212 22.40 -6.60 5.99
CA ASP A 212 23.51 -6.96 5.11
C ASP A 212 23.30 -8.31 4.42
N ASP A 213 22.56 -9.21 5.07
CA ASP A 213 22.17 -10.48 4.44
C ASP A 213 21.24 -10.27 3.26
N ASP A 214 20.33 -9.29 3.33
CA ASP A 214 19.46 -8.94 2.19
C ASP A 214 20.29 -8.43 1.00
N ARG A 215 21.27 -7.56 1.29
CA ARG A 215 22.18 -7.02 0.27
C ARG A 215 23.07 -8.12 -0.33
N GLN A 216 23.58 -9.02 0.49
CA GLN A 216 24.40 -10.13 0.04
C GLN A 216 23.58 -11.12 -0.82
N ARG A 217 22.37 -11.47 -0.38
CA ARG A 217 21.45 -12.30 -1.17
C ARG A 217 21.10 -11.62 -2.51
N LEU A 218 20.85 -10.31 -2.51
CA LEU A 218 20.64 -9.56 -3.75
C LEU A 218 21.82 -9.71 -4.71
N GLN A 219 23.06 -9.52 -4.24
CA GLN A 219 24.25 -9.66 -5.09
C GLN A 219 24.33 -11.06 -5.71
N SER A 220 24.06 -12.10 -4.92
CA SER A 220 24.00 -13.48 -5.45
C SER A 220 22.91 -13.65 -6.50
N ARG A 221 21.70 -13.07 -6.28
CA ARG A 221 20.61 -13.12 -7.25
C ARG A 221 20.92 -12.36 -8.54
N LEU A 222 21.57 -11.21 -8.44
CA LEU A 222 22.00 -10.44 -9.61
C LEU A 222 23.03 -11.23 -10.44
N ALA A 223 23.99 -11.87 -9.79
CA ALA A 223 24.96 -12.75 -10.47
C ALA A 223 24.28 -13.95 -11.16
N GLU A 224 23.32 -14.63 -10.48
CA GLU A 224 22.55 -15.74 -11.04
C GLU A 224 21.78 -15.36 -12.33
N ILE A 225 21.32 -14.12 -12.45
CA ILE A 225 20.63 -13.64 -13.66
C ILE A 225 21.60 -13.02 -14.69
N GLY A 226 22.92 -13.09 -14.46
CA GLY A 226 23.94 -12.54 -15.35
C GLY A 226 24.00 -11.01 -15.32
N LEU A 227 23.76 -10.42 -14.15
CA LEU A 227 23.91 -9.00 -13.92
C LEU A 227 24.93 -8.78 -12.77
N GLU A 228 26.13 -9.30 -12.97
CA GLU A 228 27.22 -9.13 -12.00
C GLU A 228 27.47 -7.64 -11.71
N ALA A 229 28.00 -7.35 -10.54
CA ALA A 229 28.50 -6.02 -10.19
C ALA A 229 29.60 -5.65 -11.20
N GLY A 230 29.19 -5.13 -12.33
CA GLY A 230 30.06 -4.63 -13.37
C GLY A 230 30.62 -3.28 -12.98
N GLU A 231 31.28 -2.62 -13.88
CA GLU A 231 32.02 -1.37 -13.69
C GLU A 231 31.44 -0.44 -12.59
N PRO A 232 32.28 0.15 -11.74
CA PRO A 232 31.88 0.97 -10.58
C PRO A 232 31.00 2.19 -10.89
N ARG A 233 30.67 2.44 -12.16
CA ARG A 233 29.91 3.60 -12.66
C ARG A 233 28.61 3.23 -13.37
N ALA A 234 28.23 1.94 -13.46
CA ALA A 234 26.99 1.57 -14.10
C ALA A 234 25.78 1.94 -13.22
N ARG A 235 24.82 2.69 -13.79
CA ARG A 235 23.58 3.07 -13.13
C ARG A 235 22.66 1.86 -13.01
N LEU A 236 22.39 1.39 -11.81
CA LEU A 236 21.39 0.33 -11.59
C LEU A 236 20.00 0.96 -11.51
N LEU A 237 19.07 0.44 -12.30
CA LEU A 237 17.68 0.89 -12.32
C LEU A 237 16.73 -0.29 -12.15
N THR A 238 15.69 -0.10 -11.37
CA THR A 238 14.61 -1.08 -11.23
C THR A 238 13.40 -0.64 -12.04
N LEU A 239 12.89 -1.50 -12.92
CA LEU A 239 11.67 -1.30 -13.68
C LEU A 239 10.62 -2.34 -13.28
N HIS A 240 9.50 -1.87 -12.72
CA HIS A 240 8.36 -2.72 -12.36
C HIS A 240 7.23 -2.53 -13.35
N VAL A 241 7.13 -3.45 -14.31
CA VAL A 241 6.16 -3.35 -15.41
C VAL A 241 4.77 -3.88 -15.06
N GLY A 242 4.68 -4.66 -13.98
CA GLY A 242 3.44 -5.26 -13.49
C GLY A 242 2.53 -4.29 -12.73
N THR A 243 1.46 -4.85 -12.21
CA THR A 243 0.49 -4.13 -11.36
C THR A 243 -0.01 -4.99 -10.21
N GLY A 244 0.63 -6.16 -9.98
CA GLY A 244 0.23 -7.15 -8.99
C GLY A 244 -0.85 -8.12 -9.47
N PRO A 245 -0.97 -9.28 -8.84
CA PRO A 245 -1.73 -10.42 -9.34
C PRO A 245 -3.23 -10.40 -9.02
N ASN A 246 -3.92 -9.32 -8.77
CA ASN A 246 -5.12 -9.54 -7.96
C ASN A 246 -6.49 -9.02 -8.39
N PHE A 247 -6.69 -8.29 -9.50
CA PHE A 247 -8.05 -7.84 -9.80
C PHE A 247 -8.31 -7.63 -11.29
N ASP A 248 -9.44 -8.10 -11.78
CA ASP A 248 -9.90 -8.14 -13.18
C ASP A 248 -9.76 -6.86 -14.04
N ARG A 249 -9.26 -5.74 -13.52
CA ARG A 249 -9.13 -4.47 -14.25
C ARG A 249 -7.87 -3.69 -13.90
N ILE A 250 -6.98 -4.25 -13.10
CA ILE A 250 -5.71 -3.61 -12.72
C ILE A 250 -4.76 -3.51 -13.92
N ALA A 251 -4.90 -4.39 -14.92
CA ALA A 251 -4.17 -4.28 -16.19
C ALA A 251 -4.35 -2.91 -16.89
N LEU A 252 -5.45 -2.20 -16.64
CA LEU A 252 -5.66 -0.83 -17.15
C LEU A 252 -4.64 0.19 -16.62
N LYS A 253 -3.93 -0.11 -15.55
CA LYS A 253 -2.88 0.74 -14.99
C LYS A 253 -1.51 0.52 -15.63
N ARG A 254 -1.37 -0.43 -16.53
CA ARG A 254 -0.08 -0.78 -17.13
C ARG A 254 0.28 0.19 -18.25
N TRP A 255 1.44 0.80 -18.14
CA TRP A 255 2.06 1.47 -19.26
C TRP A 255 2.45 0.42 -20.33
N PRO A 256 2.33 0.70 -21.64
CA PRO A 256 2.56 -0.29 -22.69
C PRO A 256 3.94 -0.94 -22.64
N ALA A 257 4.02 -2.23 -22.99
CA ALA A 257 5.26 -3.00 -22.94
C ALA A 257 6.32 -2.46 -23.92
N ASP A 258 5.90 -2.09 -25.15
CA ASP A 258 6.74 -1.45 -26.16
C ASP A 258 7.35 -0.14 -25.66
N ARG A 259 6.65 0.60 -24.85
CA ARG A 259 7.14 1.85 -24.26
C ARG A 259 8.13 1.61 -23.12
N PHE A 260 7.91 0.58 -22.29
CA PHE A 260 8.90 0.14 -21.31
C PHE A 260 10.18 -0.31 -22.01
N ALA A 261 10.07 -1.07 -23.10
CA ALA A 261 11.21 -1.52 -23.89
C ALA A 261 11.98 -0.33 -24.50
N ALA A 262 11.28 0.60 -25.12
CA ALA A 262 11.91 1.79 -25.71
C ALA A 262 12.57 2.71 -24.67
N LEU A 263 11.95 2.86 -23.48
CA LEU A 263 12.55 3.60 -22.37
C LEU A 263 13.80 2.91 -21.86
N ALA A 264 13.75 1.60 -21.66
CA ALA A 264 14.88 0.80 -21.19
C ALA A 264 16.06 0.89 -22.17
N ASP A 265 15.82 0.70 -23.48
CA ASP A 265 16.84 0.84 -24.52
C ASP A 265 17.49 2.23 -24.50
N ALA A 266 16.69 3.29 -24.37
CA ALA A 266 17.22 4.64 -24.32
C ALA A 266 18.06 4.92 -23.06
N LEU A 267 17.64 4.41 -21.89
CA LEU A 267 18.39 4.55 -20.64
C LEU A 267 19.73 3.79 -20.71
N ILE A 268 19.74 2.61 -21.32
CA ILE A 268 20.98 1.83 -21.53
C ILE A 268 21.89 2.57 -22.50
N ALA A 269 21.41 2.88 -23.71
CA ALA A 269 22.22 3.43 -24.78
C ALA A 269 22.79 4.82 -24.48
N ARG A 270 22.01 5.68 -23.80
CA ARG A 270 22.40 7.07 -23.54
C ARG A 270 23.08 7.29 -22.19
N HIS A 271 22.73 6.46 -21.19
CA HIS A 271 23.13 6.69 -19.81
C HIS A 271 23.89 5.53 -19.18
N GLY A 272 24.17 4.45 -19.94
CA GLY A 272 24.90 3.28 -19.45
C GLY A 272 24.16 2.54 -18.33
N ALA A 273 22.82 2.55 -18.35
CA ALA A 273 22.02 1.93 -17.30
C ALA A 273 22.09 0.40 -17.38
N ARG A 274 21.97 -0.23 -16.22
CA ARG A 274 21.73 -1.68 -16.06
C ARG A 274 20.34 -1.83 -15.45
N ILE A 275 19.49 -2.63 -16.07
CA ILE A 275 18.07 -2.68 -15.75
C ILE A 275 17.69 -4.03 -15.16
N VAL A 276 17.02 -4.00 -14.01
CA VAL A 276 16.36 -5.16 -13.41
C VAL A 276 14.86 -5.01 -13.51
N PHE A 277 14.22 -5.89 -14.27
CA PHE A 277 12.76 -5.99 -14.29
C PHE A 277 12.27 -6.84 -13.11
N THR A 278 11.35 -6.31 -12.32
CA THR A 278 10.76 -7.01 -11.18
C THR A 278 9.30 -7.37 -11.44
N GLY A 279 8.87 -8.49 -10.88
CA GLY A 279 7.49 -8.98 -10.98
C GLY A 279 7.28 -10.23 -10.15
N VAL A 280 6.01 -10.62 -10.00
CA VAL A 280 5.58 -11.83 -9.28
C VAL A 280 4.49 -12.55 -10.07
N GLY A 281 4.72 -13.86 -10.27
CA GLY A 281 3.76 -14.76 -10.90
C GLY A 281 3.78 -14.75 -12.42
N ALA A 282 3.14 -15.76 -12.99
CA ALA A 282 3.21 -16.05 -14.42
C ALA A 282 2.74 -14.89 -15.33
N GLU A 283 1.75 -14.12 -14.90
CA GLU A 283 1.22 -13.01 -15.69
C GLU A 283 2.27 -11.89 -15.85
N GLU A 284 2.98 -11.54 -14.78
CA GLU A 284 4.04 -10.52 -14.84
C GLU A 284 5.30 -11.05 -15.51
N SER A 285 5.60 -12.35 -15.36
CA SER A 285 6.69 -12.99 -16.13
C SER A 285 6.46 -12.84 -17.63
N VAL A 286 5.28 -13.20 -18.14
CA VAL A 286 4.93 -13.06 -19.56
C VAL A 286 5.02 -11.59 -20.03
N LEU A 287 4.62 -10.65 -19.18
CA LEU A 287 4.72 -9.23 -19.50
C LEU A 287 6.17 -8.76 -19.59
N ILE A 288 7.03 -9.20 -18.67
CA ILE A 288 8.48 -8.89 -18.72
C ILE A 288 9.13 -9.54 -19.95
N ASP A 289 8.79 -10.78 -20.25
CA ASP A 289 9.31 -11.48 -21.44
C ASP A 289 8.93 -10.74 -22.73
N LYS A 290 7.70 -10.20 -22.79
CA LYS A 290 7.28 -9.34 -23.89
C LYS A 290 8.13 -8.08 -24.00
N VAL A 291 8.38 -7.37 -22.88
CA VAL A 291 9.27 -6.19 -22.87
C VAL A 291 10.66 -6.55 -23.36
N LEU A 292 11.26 -7.61 -22.81
CA LEU A 292 12.59 -8.07 -23.20
C LEU A 292 12.65 -8.51 -24.68
N ALA A 293 11.57 -9.09 -25.22
CA ALA A 293 11.49 -9.45 -26.63
C ALA A 293 11.55 -8.23 -27.55
N GLU A 294 10.95 -7.12 -27.17
CA GLU A 294 10.89 -5.87 -27.93
C GLU A 294 12.17 -5.01 -27.78
N MET A 295 12.98 -5.23 -26.72
CA MET A 295 14.24 -4.49 -26.49
C MET A 295 15.34 -4.84 -27.48
N ARG A 296 16.22 -3.86 -27.75
CA ARG A 296 17.46 -3.98 -28.53
C ARG A 296 18.66 -4.27 -27.62
N GLU A 297 18.77 -3.57 -26.50
CA GLU A 297 19.90 -3.60 -25.55
C GLU A 297 19.73 -4.69 -24.46
N LYS A 298 19.29 -5.91 -24.85
CA LYS A 298 18.92 -7.01 -23.93
C LYS A 298 20.04 -7.49 -23.00
N SER A 299 21.29 -7.29 -23.39
CA SER A 299 22.46 -7.72 -22.61
C SER A 299 22.52 -7.02 -21.24
N TYR A 300 22.08 -5.77 -21.18
CA TYR A 300 22.10 -4.93 -19.98
C TYR A 300 20.79 -4.92 -19.19
N ALA A 301 19.83 -5.73 -19.59
CA ALA A 301 18.53 -5.83 -18.95
C ALA A 301 18.21 -7.28 -18.57
N LYS A 302 17.78 -7.53 -17.33
CA LYS A 302 17.50 -8.87 -16.82
C LYS A 302 16.18 -8.92 -16.06
N SER A 303 15.54 -10.10 -16.07
CA SER A 303 14.34 -10.38 -15.29
C SER A 303 14.72 -10.99 -13.95
N ALA A 304 14.21 -10.40 -12.88
CA ALA A 304 14.22 -10.94 -11.53
C ALA A 304 12.80 -11.35 -11.06
N CYS A 305 11.89 -11.62 -12.01
CA CYS A 305 10.54 -12.08 -11.71
C CYS A 305 10.57 -13.39 -10.91
N ASP A 306 9.82 -13.45 -9.80
CA ASP A 306 9.75 -14.58 -8.86
C ASP A 306 11.10 -15.00 -8.23
N ARG A 307 12.14 -14.15 -8.35
CA ARG A 307 13.48 -14.46 -7.84
C ARG A 307 13.85 -13.70 -6.56
N LEU A 308 13.12 -12.65 -6.24
CA LEU A 308 13.40 -11.78 -5.10
C LEU A 308 12.36 -11.96 -4.01
N GLY A 309 12.81 -12.22 -2.79
CA GLY A 309 12.00 -12.02 -1.59
C GLY A 309 11.86 -10.54 -1.25
N MET A 310 11.09 -10.22 -0.20
CA MET A 310 10.88 -8.83 0.21
C MET A 310 12.20 -8.13 0.55
N GLY A 311 13.11 -8.79 1.25
CA GLY A 311 14.40 -8.21 1.64
C GLY A 311 15.26 -7.87 0.44
N GLU A 312 15.43 -8.81 -0.49
CA GLU A 312 16.19 -8.59 -1.72
C GLU A 312 15.54 -7.52 -2.61
N LEU A 313 14.20 -7.45 -2.66
CA LEU A 313 13.50 -6.39 -3.40
C LEU A 313 13.76 -5.01 -2.79
N LEU A 314 13.71 -4.88 -1.47
CA LEU A 314 14.04 -3.62 -0.79
C LEU A 314 15.50 -3.23 -0.98
N ALA A 315 16.43 -4.19 -0.92
CA ALA A 315 17.84 -3.98 -1.20
C ALA A 315 18.10 -3.57 -2.67
N LEU A 316 17.33 -4.14 -3.62
CA LEU A 316 17.39 -3.73 -5.01
C LEU A 316 16.89 -2.30 -5.22
N ILE A 317 15.79 -1.94 -4.56
CA ILE A 317 15.25 -0.57 -4.56
C ILE A 317 16.28 0.40 -3.97
N GLU A 318 16.89 0.06 -2.83
CA GLU A 318 17.95 0.86 -2.19
C GLU A 318 19.17 1.06 -3.09
N ALA A 319 19.59 0.01 -3.80
CA ALA A 319 20.73 0.05 -4.70
C ALA A 319 20.44 0.75 -6.05
N SER A 320 19.15 0.97 -6.36
CA SER A 320 18.74 1.62 -7.62
C SER A 320 18.84 3.14 -7.50
N GLU A 321 19.30 3.79 -8.57
CA GLU A 321 19.33 5.25 -8.64
C GLU A 321 17.92 5.83 -8.63
N PHE A 322 16.98 5.17 -9.31
CA PHE A 322 15.54 5.39 -9.23
C PHE A 322 14.78 4.14 -9.66
N VAL A 323 13.51 4.11 -9.32
CA VAL A 323 12.58 3.04 -9.70
C VAL A 323 11.57 3.58 -10.71
N VAL A 324 11.31 2.84 -11.80
CA VAL A 324 10.20 3.13 -12.73
C VAL A 324 9.07 2.15 -12.46
N SER A 325 7.87 2.64 -12.21
CA SER A 325 6.75 1.79 -11.82
C SER A 325 5.40 2.34 -12.29
N ASN A 326 4.47 1.45 -12.55
CA ASN A 326 3.06 1.81 -12.57
C ASN A 326 2.56 2.12 -11.15
N ASP A 327 1.31 2.58 -10.98
CA ASP A 327 0.65 2.72 -9.67
C ASP A 327 0.51 1.35 -8.97
N THR A 328 1.56 0.94 -8.23
CA THR A 328 1.67 -0.36 -7.55
C THR A 328 2.31 -0.24 -6.17
N SER A 329 2.40 -1.37 -5.47
CA SER A 329 3.08 -1.44 -4.17
C SER A 329 4.57 -1.11 -4.24
N VAL A 330 5.25 -1.43 -5.34
CA VAL A 330 6.70 -1.18 -5.51
C VAL A 330 7.00 0.32 -5.46
N MET A 331 6.15 1.15 -6.05
CA MET A 331 6.22 2.61 -5.95
C MET A 331 6.19 3.08 -4.48
N HIS A 332 5.30 2.53 -3.66
CA HIS A 332 5.21 2.90 -2.25
C HIS A 332 6.37 2.37 -1.41
N LEU A 333 6.89 1.17 -1.75
CA LEU A 333 8.10 0.63 -1.13
C LEU A 333 9.31 1.52 -1.43
N SER A 334 9.42 2.03 -2.67
CA SER A 334 10.48 2.96 -3.06
C SER A 334 10.46 4.21 -2.19
N GLY A 335 9.28 4.79 -1.94
CA GLY A 335 9.12 5.94 -1.04
C GLY A 335 9.51 5.64 0.42
N LEU A 336 9.27 4.42 0.92
CA LEU A 336 9.68 4.02 2.27
C LEU A 336 11.19 3.74 2.39
N VAL A 337 11.82 3.32 1.30
CA VAL A 337 13.29 3.14 1.22
C VAL A 337 14.00 4.48 1.04
N GLY A 338 13.33 5.46 0.43
CA GLY A 338 13.90 6.78 0.11
C GLY A 338 14.49 6.87 -1.30
N THR A 339 14.26 5.86 -2.14
CA THR A 339 14.71 5.84 -3.54
C THR A 339 13.71 6.59 -4.40
N PRO A 340 14.13 7.56 -5.24
CA PRO A 340 13.24 8.26 -6.15
C PRO A 340 12.45 7.33 -7.05
N VAL A 341 11.20 7.70 -7.35
CA VAL A 341 10.34 6.91 -8.23
C VAL A 341 9.78 7.72 -9.39
N VAL A 342 9.79 7.09 -10.56
CA VAL A 342 9.10 7.54 -11.77
C VAL A 342 7.82 6.73 -11.89
N ALA A 343 6.68 7.36 -11.68
CA ALA A 343 5.40 6.68 -11.55
C ALA A 343 4.44 7.03 -12.69
N PHE A 344 3.81 6.01 -13.27
CA PHE A 344 2.80 6.17 -14.31
C PHE A 344 1.40 5.99 -13.73
N PHE A 345 0.57 7.01 -13.93
CA PHE A 345 -0.83 7.05 -13.53
C PHE A 345 -1.74 7.24 -14.75
N GLY A 346 -2.91 6.69 -14.69
CA GLY A 346 -3.92 6.85 -15.72
C GLY A 346 -5.31 6.66 -15.12
N PRO A 347 -5.80 5.43 -14.92
CA PRO A 347 -7.14 5.17 -14.40
C PRO A 347 -7.31 5.49 -12.91
N THR A 348 -6.23 5.77 -12.18
CA THR A 348 -6.20 6.24 -10.79
C THR A 348 -5.59 7.64 -10.73
N ALA A 349 -5.97 8.44 -9.71
CA ALA A 349 -5.46 9.79 -9.54
C ALA A 349 -4.18 9.82 -8.68
N PRO A 350 -3.12 10.50 -9.11
CA PRO A 350 -1.91 10.66 -8.29
C PRO A 350 -2.18 11.31 -6.93
N ARG A 351 -3.12 12.25 -6.87
CA ARG A 351 -3.51 12.90 -5.60
C ARG A 351 -3.92 11.90 -4.51
N SER A 352 -4.44 10.70 -4.90
CA SER A 352 -4.92 9.69 -3.94
C SER A 352 -3.83 8.71 -3.52
N TYR A 353 -2.89 8.40 -4.42
CA TYR A 353 -1.90 7.34 -4.22
C TYR A 353 -0.49 7.71 -4.70
N GLY A 354 -0.28 8.90 -5.26
CA GLY A 354 1.01 9.28 -5.84
C GLY A 354 2.15 9.27 -4.84
N PRO A 355 3.37 9.08 -5.29
CA PRO A 355 4.54 9.18 -4.46
C PRO A 355 4.72 10.64 -3.99
N ARG A 356 5.41 10.85 -2.86
CA ARG A 356 5.56 12.16 -2.20
C ARG A 356 7.01 12.50 -1.85
N GLY A 357 7.96 11.77 -2.41
CA GLY A 357 9.37 12.07 -2.26
C GLY A 357 9.75 13.36 -3.02
N PRO A 358 10.77 14.08 -2.56
CA PRO A 358 11.17 15.37 -3.18
C PRO A 358 11.72 15.21 -4.60
N HIS A 359 12.12 14.00 -4.99
CA HIS A 359 12.68 13.69 -6.29
C HIS A 359 11.78 12.79 -7.14
N ASP A 360 10.55 12.51 -6.66
CA ASP A 360 9.62 11.67 -7.40
C ASP A 360 9.08 12.38 -8.64
N VAL A 361 8.89 11.62 -9.70
CA VAL A 361 8.35 12.08 -10.97
C VAL A 361 7.06 11.34 -11.29
N VAL A 362 5.99 12.06 -11.54
CA VAL A 362 4.68 11.48 -11.84
C VAL A 362 4.25 11.88 -13.24
N PHE A 363 3.83 10.89 -14.03
CA PHE A 363 3.19 11.08 -15.33
C PHE A 363 1.71 10.74 -15.24
N TRP A 364 0.87 11.71 -15.55
CA TRP A 364 -0.59 11.58 -15.55
C TRP A 364 -1.22 12.60 -16.48
N GLU A 365 -1.94 12.14 -17.49
CA GLU A 365 -2.53 13.00 -18.52
C GLU A 365 -3.86 13.66 -18.09
N GLY A 366 -4.46 13.22 -16.98
CA GLY A 366 -5.67 13.84 -16.45
C GLY A 366 -6.87 13.86 -17.42
N LEU A 367 -7.02 12.83 -18.26
CA LEU A 367 -8.09 12.78 -19.24
C LEU A 367 -9.46 12.90 -18.58
N TYR A 368 -10.47 13.41 -19.30
CA TYR A 368 -11.84 13.62 -18.80
C TYR A 368 -12.48 12.38 -18.16
N CYS A 369 -12.11 11.17 -18.61
CA CYS A 369 -12.59 9.91 -18.05
C CYS A 369 -11.72 9.38 -16.88
N SER A 370 -10.65 10.09 -16.52
CA SER A 370 -9.71 9.70 -15.44
C SER A 370 -9.87 10.66 -14.23
N PRO A 371 -9.90 10.12 -13.00
CA PRO A 371 -9.77 8.71 -12.63
C PRO A 371 -11.05 7.89 -12.82
N CYS A 372 -10.95 6.69 -13.38
CA CYS A 372 -12.08 5.77 -13.53
C CYS A 372 -12.02 4.56 -12.56
N LEU A 373 -10.91 4.40 -11.83
CA LEU A 373 -10.75 3.42 -10.76
C LEU A 373 -10.69 4.13 -9.41
N SER A 374 -11.69 3.92 -8.56
CA SER A 374 -11.76 4.46 -7.21
C SER A 374 -12.05 3.37 -6.19
N ASN A 375 -11.92 3.68 -4.91
CA ASN A 375 -12.31 2.76 -3.85
C ASN A 375 -13.84 2.56 -3.82
N TYR A 376 -14.63 3.58 -4.15
CA TYR A 376 -16.09 3.50 -4.17
C TYR A 376 -16.63 2.57 -5.26
N ASN A 377 -15.98 2.49 -6.41
CA ASN A 377 -16.37 1.54 -7.46
C ASN A 377 -15.61 0.21 -7.39
N LEU A 378 -14.96 -0.08 -6.23
CA LEU A 378 -14.20 -1.31 -5.98
C LEU A 378 -13.09 -1.56 -7.02
N LYS A 379 -12.49 -0.49 -7.56
CA LYS A 379 -11.49 -0.54 -8.63
C LYS A 379 -12.01 -1.21 -9.91
N MET A 380 -13.29 -1.03 -10.22
CA MET A 380 -13.93 -1.55 -11.44
C MET A 380 -14.15 -0.43 -12.45
N SER A 381 -13.84 -0.70 -13.72
CA SER A 381 -14.08 0.19 -14.85
C SER A 381 -14.64 -0.58 -16.03
N ARG A 382 -15.41 0.09 -16.89
CA ARG A 382 -15.85 -0.44 -18.20
C ARG A 382 -14.83 -0.18 -19.31
N CYS A 383 -13.75 0.51 -19.01
CA CYS A 383 -12.68 0.81 -19.95
C CYS A 383 -12.09 -0.48 -20.52
N VAL A 384 -11.93 -0.53 -21.83
CA VAL A 384 -11.26 -1.62 -22.58
C VAL A 384 -9.99 -1.12 -23.25
N ASP A 385 -9.81 0.19 -23.34
CA ASP A 385 -8.67 0.85 -23.97
C ASP A 385 -8.15 1.99 -23.08
N PRO A 386 -7.05 1.76 -22.32
CA PRO A 386 -6.49 2.76 -21.43
C PRO A 386 -5.67 3.82 -22.19
N VAL A 387 -6.34 4.68 -22.97
CA VAL A 387 -5.69 5.79 -23.68
C VAL A 387 -4.87 6.65 -22.73
N CYS A 388 -5.33 6.85 -21.47
CA CYS A 388 -4.62 7.61 -20.46
C CYS A 388 -3.23 7.04 -20.10
N MET A 389 -2.97 5.76 -20.33
CA MET A 389 -1.63 5.15 -20.17
C MET A 389 -0.85 5.20 -21.48
N ARG A 390 -1.54 5.05 -22.61
CA ARG A 390 -0.91 5.06 -23.93
C ARG A 390 -0.50 6.46 -24.40
N SER A 391 -1.14 7.51 -23.90
CA SER A 391 -0.75 8.90 -24.23
C SER A 391 0.53 9.37 -23.57
N ILE A 392 1.00 8.69 -22.52
CA ILE A 392 2.31 9.00 -21.91
C ILE A 392 3.43 8.58 -22.86
N GLU A 393 4.07 9.55 -23.52
CA GLU A 393 5.09 9.30 -24.54
C GLU A 393 6.48 9.09 -23.94
N VAL A 394 7.25 8.13 -24.51
CA VAL A 394 8.64 7.82 -24.07
C VAL A 394 9.54 9.04 -24.14
N SER A 395 9.39 9.87 -25.19
CA SER A 395 10.15 11.11 -25.36
C SER A 395 9.94 12.10 -24.23
N ALA A 396 8.69 12.25 -23.76
CA ALA A 396 8.36 13.12 -22.64
C ALA A 396 8.96 12.58 -21.31
N VAL A 397 8.90 11.24 -21.13
CA VAL A 397 9.51 10.60 -19.96
C VAL A 397 11.03 10.82 -19.95
N LEU A 398 11.73 10.55 -21.04
CA LEU A 398 13.17 10.74 -21.16
C LEU A 398 13.56 12.20 -20.92
N ALA A 399 12.90 13.15 -21.59
CA ALA A 399 13.18 14.58 -21.43
C ALA A 399 13.06 15.01 -19.96
N ARG A 400 12.05 14.50 -19.23
CA ARG A 400 11.86 14.83 -17.81
C ARG A 400 12.93 14.19 -16.93
N LEU A 401 13.36 12.95 -17.22
CA LEU A 401 14.44 12.28 -16.50
C LEU A 401 15.79 12.97 -16.75
N GLU A 402 16.09 13.32 -18.00
CA GLU A 402 17.30 14.04 -18.39
C GLU A 402 17.37 15.46 -17.83
N ALA A 403 16.21 16.09 -17.61
CA ALA A 403 16.13 17.40 -16.95
C ALA A 403 16.31 17.34 -15.42
N GLY A 404 16.09 16.16 -14.80
CA GLY A 404 16.11 15.95 -13.35
C GLY A 404 17.06 14.85 -12.91
N LEU A 405 16.54 13.64 -12.70
CA LEU A 405 17.24 12.51 -12.08
C LEU A 405 18.54 12.10 -12.78
N LEU A 406 18.64 12.25 -14.09
CA LEU A 406 19.82 11.84 -14.86
C LEU A 406 20.88 12.96 -15.01
N ARG A 407 20.59 14.18 -14.59
CA ARG A 407 21.53 15.31 -14.66
C ARG A 407 22.71 15.18 -13.70
N VAL A 408 22.48 14.49 -12.62
CA VAL A 408 23.43 14.38 -11.52
C VAL A 408 24.12 13.03 -11.65
N GLY A 409 25.45 13.02 -11.66
CA GLY A 409 26.23 11.77 -11.73
C GLY A 409 25.92 10.86 -10.53
N PRO A 410 26.14 9.55 -10.65
CA PRO A 410 25.90 8.61 -9.56
C PRO A 410 26.65 9.05 -8.29
N GLY A 411 25.91 9.26 -7.20
CA GLY A 411 26.46 9.61 -5.89
C GLY A 411 26.34 11.07 -5.44
N SER A 412 25.68 11.96 -6.18
CA SER A 412 25.48 13.35 -5.72
C SER A 412 24.08 13.57 -5.14
N THR A 413 24.03 14.04 -3.89
CA THR A 413 22.82 14.35 -3.11
C THR A 413 22.36 15.81 -3.24
N GLN A 414 22.53 16.45 -4.41
CA GLN A 414 22.04 17.82 -4.55
C GLN A 414 20.52 17.86 -4.82
N PRO A 415 19.76 18.67 -4.09
CA PRO A 415 18.31 18.79 -4.30
C PRO A 415 18.02 19.43 -5.67
N VAL A 416 17.15 18.78 -6.43
CA VAL A 416 16.58 19.37 -7.65
C VAL A 416 15.48 20.34 -7.22
N GLU A 417 15.60 21.62 -7.55
CA GLU A 417 14.55 22.60 -7.25
C GLU A 417 13.20 22.15 -7.83
N ALA A 418 12.23 22.01 -6.94
CA ALA A 418 10.85 21.74 -7.30
C ALA A 418 10.26 22.96 -7.99
N ARG A 419 10.12 22.94 -9.32
CA ARG A 419 9.25 23.87 -10.01
C ARG A 419 7.82 23.35 -9.91
N GLU A 420 6.98 24.11 -9.21
CA GLU A 420 5.53 23.92 -9.16
C GLU A 420 4.97 23.78 -10.58
N ILE A 421 4.35 22.64 -10.85
CA ILE A 421 3.50 22.49 -12.03
C ILE A 421 2.11 22.92 -11.58
N GLY A 422 1.67 24.07 -12.10
CA GLY A 422 0.32 24.57 -11.87
C GLY A 422 -0.74 23.52 -12.22
N VAL A 423 -1.69 23.35 -11.30
CA VAL A 423 -2.91 22.57 -11.40
C VAL A 423 -3.90 23.27 -12.33
#